data_00b68046269773ff7244336bb9a8128a
#
_entry.id   00b68046269773ff7244336bb9a8128a
#
_cell.length_a   1.000
_cell.length_b   1.000
_cell.length_c   1.000
_cell.angle_alpha   90.00
_cell.angle_beta   90.00
_cell.angle_gamma   90.00
#
_symmetry.space_group_name_H-M   'P 1'
#
loop_
_entity.id
_entity.type
_entity.pdbx_description
1 polymer ?
#
loop_
_entity_poly.entity_id
_entity_poly.type
_entity_poly.pdbx_seq_one_letter_code
_entity_poly.pdbx_strand_id
1 'polypeptide(L)'
;MNAFGYDLQAACSGFLYGMSLASSYIESGKYKNIILIGADKMSSIVDYSDRNTCIIFGDGAGAALIQPNYEGLGMQDEFFRSDGIGRNYLRVEAGGSIMPSSLESVKNKKHFLFQDGKNVFKYAVSNMANASYQIMKRNNLTNDDVNYLVPHQANKRIIDATADRMGIKESKVLMNIDTVSYTHLTLPTLRLV
;
A
#
# COMPACT_ATOMS: atom_id res chain seq x y z
N MET A 1 -12.29 18.47 22.72
CA MET A 1 -11.77 17.41 21.82
C MET A 1 -10.36 17.06 22.28
N ASN A 2 -10.05 15.79 22.57
CA ASN A 2 -8.77 15.40 23.18
C ASN A 2 -7.94 14.52 22.23
N ALA A 3 -8.16 14.64 20.93
CA ALA A 3 -7.42 13.93 19.90
C ALA A 3 -6.63 14.91 19.04
N PHE A 4 -5.51 14.46 18.52
CA PHE A 4 -4.73 15.13 17.47
C PHE A 4 -4.59 14.20 16.27
N GLY A 5 -4.19 14.76 15.14
CA GLY A 5 -3.92 13.99 13.93
C GLY A 5 -2.77 14.61 13.13
N TYR A 6 -2.20 13.81 12.24
CA TYR A 6 -1.18 14.21 11.28
C TYR A 6 -1.18 13.28 10.08
N ASP A 7 -0.63 13.73 8.98
CA ASP A 7 -0.50 12.94 7.77
C ASP A 7 0.84 12.19 7.73
N LEU A 8 0.78 10.95 7.25
CA LEU A 8 1.95 10.13 6.98
C LEU A 8 2.00 9.85 5.47
N GLN A 9 3.12 10.17 4.84
CA GLN A 9 3.30 10.01 3.40
C GLN A 9 4.27 8.87 3.08
N ALA A 10 3.75 7.78 2.55
CA ALA A 10 4.53 6.68 2.01
C ALA A 10 3.84 6.03 0.79
N ALA A 11 3.02 6.81 0.08
CA ALA A 11 2.24 6.37 -1.08
C ALA A 11 1.54 5.03 -0.82
N CYS A 12 1.62 4.07 -1.76
CA CYS A 12 0.96 2.77 -1.67
C CYS A 12 1.33 1.93 -0.43
N SER A 13 2.43 2.24 0.25
CA SER A 13 2.83 1.60 1.50
C SER A 13 2.37 2.36 2.75
N GLY A 14 1.69 3.50 2.59
CA GLY A 14 1.33 4.41 3.68
C GLY A 14 0.54 3.73 4.79
N PHE A 15 -0.42 2.86 4.45
CA PHE A 15 -1.21 2.14 5.43
C PHE A 15 -0.36 1.20 6.30
N LEU A 16 0.60 0.47 5.70
CA LEU A 16 1.50 -0.43 6.43
C LEU A 16 2.45 0.35 7.35
N TYR A 17 3.01 1.47 6.88
CA TYR A 17 3.81 2.36 7.73
C TYR A 17 2.98 2.96 8.86
N GLY A 18 1.73 3.32 8.59
CA GLY A 18 0.80 3.80 9.60
C GLY A 18 0.45 2.75 10.64
N MET A 19 0.28 1.48 10.24
CA MET A 19 0.08 0.36 11.16
C MET A 19 1.28 0.16 12.08
N SER A 20 2.50 0.17 11.54
CA SER A 20 3.73 0.07 12.31
C SER A 20 3.84 1.17 13.37
N LEU A 21 3.59 2.40 12.96
CA LEU A 21 3.64 3.53 13.87
C LEU A 21 2.55 3.46 14.95
N ALA A 22 1.33 3.08 14.57
CA ALA A 22 0.22 2.90 15.50
C ALA A 22 0.50 1.78 16.50
N SER A 23 1.04 0.63 16.05
CA SER A 23 1.46 -0.47 16.92
C SER A 23 2.50 0.00 17.94
N SER A 24 3.53 0.70 17.50
CA SER A 24 4.57 1.25 18.37
C SER A 24 4.02 2.17 19.46
N TYR A 25 3.02 3.01 19.11
CA TYR A 25 2.38 3.88 20.09
C TYR A 25 1.52 3.10 21.11
N ILE A 26 0.83 2.07 20.66
CA ILE A 26 0.02 1.21 21.54
C ILE A 26 0.94 0.40 22.46
N GLU A 27 1.96 -0.25 21.92
CA GLU A 27 2.92 -1.09 22.67
C GLU A 27 3.70 -0.29 23.72
N SER A 28 4.07 0.95 23.40
CA SER A 28 4.70 1.86 24.37
C SER A 28 3.74 2.36 25.46
N GLY A 29 2.46 2.03 25.38
CA GLY A 29 1.43 2.49 26.32
C GLY A 29 1.08 3.98 26.21
N LYS A 30 1.62 4.68 25.19
CA LYS A 30 1.45 6.13 25.02
C LYS A 30 0.01 6.50 24.65
N TYR A 31 -0.62 5.68 23.81
CA TYR A 31 -2.03 5.83 23.41
C TYR A 31 -2.75 4.48 23.48
N LYS A 32 -4.07 4.54 23.72
CA LYS A 32 -4.93 3.35 23.81
C LYS A 32 -5.89 3.19 22.65
N ASN A 33 -6.14 4.26 21.92
CA ASN A 33 -7.05 4.28 20.78
C ASN A 33 -6.42 5.13 19.67
N ILE A 34 -6.19 4.53 18.52
CA ILE A 34 -5.64 5.20 17.35
C ILE A 34 -6.55 4.87 16.17
N ILE A 35 -7.03 5.88 15.47
CA ILE A 35 -7.71 5.69 14.19
C ILE A 35 -6.68 5.89 13.10
N LEU A 36 -6.39 4.81 12.36
CA LEU A 36 -5.56 4.84 11.17
C LEU A 36 -6.47 4.96 9.95
N ILE A 37 -6.26 6.00 9.15
CA ILE A 37 -7.04 6.27 7.94
C ILE A 37 -6.11 6.17 6.74
N GLY A 38 -6.44 5.30 5.77
CA GLY A 38 -5.88 5.31 4.44
C GLY A 38 -6.87 5.99 3.50
N ALA A 39 -6.44 7.04 2.81
CA ALA A 39 -7.31 7.77 1.89
C ALA A 39 -6.50 8.37 0.75
N ASP A 40 -6.93 8.12 -0.49
CA ASP A 40 -6.32 8.68 -1.67
C ASP A 40 -7.37 9.20 -2.65
N LYS A 41 -7.12 10.39 -3.19
CA LYS A 41 -7.88 10.96 -4.28
C LYS A 41 -7.03 10.98 -5.55
N MET A 42 -6.87 9.81 -6.16
CA MET A 42 -6.05 9.64 -7.36
C MET A 42 -6.64 10.33 -8.59
N SER A 43 -7.97 10.47 -8.65
CA SER A 43 -8.68 11.17 -9.74
C SER A 43 -8.17 12.60 -9.98
N SER A 44 -7.58 13.24 -8.96
CA SER A 44 -7.05 14.59 -9.07
C SER A 44 -5.69 14.69 -9.80
N ILE A 45 -4.98 13.58 -9.93
CA ILE A 45 -3.63 13.53 -10.53
C ILE A 45 -3.52 12.57 -11.72
N VAL A 46 -4.65 12.00 -12.17
CA VAL A 46 -4.70 11.09 -13.32
C VAL A 46 -5.09 11.85 -14.58
N ASP A 47 -4.36 11.65 -15.68
CA ASP A 47 -4.76 12.13 -17.00
C ASP A 47 -5.76 11.16 -17.62
N TYR A 48 -7.03 11.54 -17.69
CA TYR A 48 -8.09 10.71 -18.29
C TYR A 48 -7.94 10.51 -19.81
N SER A 49 -7.00 11.20 -20.45
CA SER A 49 -6.63 10.94 -21.83
C SER A 49 -5.55 9.88 -21.98
N ASP A 50 -4.85 9.51 -20.89
CA ASP A 50 -3.85 8.43 -20.88
C ASP A 50 -4.46 7.12 -20.38
N ARG A 51 -4.77 6.21 -21.30
CA ARG A 51 -5.36 4.90 -20.98
C ARG A 51 -4.42 3.95 -20.23
N ASN A 52 -3.14 4.25 -20.13
CA ASN A 52 -2.21 3.41 -19.35
C ASN A 52 -2.33 3.65 -17.85
N THR A 53 -2.83 4.81 -17.45
CA THR A 53 -2.95 5.21 -16.06
C THR A 53 -4.40 5.36 -15.60
N CYS A 54 -5.28 5.95 -16.41
CA CYS A 54 -6.64 6.30 -15.99
C CYS A 54 -7.54 5.11 -15.62
N ILE A 55 -7.26 3.92 -16.10
CA ILE A 55 -8.01 2.70 -15.80
C ILE A 55 -7.46 1.95 -14.57
N ILE A 56 -6.32 2.37 -14.03
CA ILE A 56 -5.64 1.68 -12.93
C ILE A 56 -5.86 2.40 -11.60
N PHE A 57 -5.89 3.73 -11.62
CA PHE A 57 -5.91 4.55 -10.41
C PHE A 57 -7.30 5.14 -10.16
N GLY A 58 -7.82 4.94 -8.96
CA GLY A 58 -9.12 5.45 -8.52
C GLY A 58 -9.07 6.04 -7.11
N ASP A 59 -10.18 6.59 -6.67
CA ASP A 59 -10.33 7.20 -5.35
C ASP A 59 -10.83 6.17 -4.35
N GLY A 60 -10.40 6.33 -3.11
CA GLY A 60 -10.89 5.47 -2.06
C GLY A 60 -10.46 5.91 -0.65
N ALA A 61 -11.19 5.47 0.38
CA ALA A 61 -10.89 5.70 1.79
C ALA A 61 -11.31 4.54 2.69
N GLY A 62 -10.52 4.22 3.71
CA GLY A 62 -10.79 3.23 4.73
C GLY A 62 -10.14 3.60 6.04
N ALA A 63 -10.67 3.07 7.14
CA ALA A 63 -10.15 3.35 8.47
C ALA A 63 -10.14 2.10 9.35
N ALA A 64 -9.14 2.03 10.24
CA ALA A 64 -9.03 1.02 11.28
C ALA A 64 -8.91 1.67 12.66
N LEU A 65 -9.59 1.11 13.64
CA LEU A 65 -9.35 1.41 15.04
C LEU A 65 -8.30 0.43 15.57
N ILE A 66 -7.18 0.96 16.02
CA ILE A 66 -6.08 0.19 16.62
C ILE A 66 -6.13 0.38 18.14
N GLN A 67 -6.12 -0.74 18.85
CA GLN A 67 -6.22 -0.78 20.31
C GLN A 67 -5.27 -1.85 20.89
N PRO A 68 -4.92 -1.79 22.19
CA PRO A 68 -4.14 -2.84 22.84
C PRO A 68 -4.86 -4.19 22.74
N ASN A 69 -4.10 -5.23 22.46
CA ASN A 69 -4.53 -6.62 22.59
C ASN A 69 -3.65 -7.34 23.61
N TYR A 70 -4.26 -8.10 24.51
CA TYR A 70 -3.57 -8.82 25.58
C TYR A 70 -3.54 -10.34 25.38
N GLU A 71 -4.08 -10.81 24.24
CA GLU A 71 -4.14 -12.23 23.87
C GLU A 71 -3.01 -12.66 22.92
N GLY A 72 -2.02 -11.78 22.68
CA GLY A 72 -0.91 -12.02 21.77
C GLY A 72 -1.26 -11.88 20.29
N LEU A 73 -2.46 -11.36 19.98
CA LEU A 73 -2.88 -11.08 18.61
C LEU A 73 -2.46 -9.66 18.19
N GLY A 74 -2.31 -9.44 16.90
CA GLY A 74 -1.97 -8.12 16.35
C GLY A 74 -0.78 -8.17 15.40
N MET A 75 -0.11 -7.05 15.19
CA MET A 75 1.04 -6.96 14.30
C MET A 75 2.25 -7.66 14.95
N GLN A 76 2.71 -8.75 14.36
CA GLN A 76 3.80 -9.59 14.91
C GLN A 76 5.17 -9.18 14.39
N ASP A 77 5.27 -8.75 13.14
CA ASP A 77 6.52 -8.38 12.49
C ASP A 77 6.27 -7.46 11.29
N GLU A 78 7.30 -6.74 10.88
CA GLU A 78 7.26 -5.82 9.75
C GLU A 78 8.56 -5.85 8.95
N PHE A 79 8.44 -5.60 7.65
CA PHE A 79 9.59 -5.53 6.76
C PHE A 79 9.39 -4.45 5.70
N PHE A 80 10.09 -3.34 5.84
CA PHE A 80 10.03 -2.21 4.93
C PHE A 80 11.30 -2.06 4.13
N ARG A 81 11.15 -1.65 2.87
CA ARG A 81 12.24 -1.26 2.00
C ARG A 81 11.85 -0.09 1.13
N SER A 82 12.81 0.78 0.85
CA SER A 82 12.68 1.85 -0.14
C SER A 82 13.82 1.74 -1.14
N ASP A 83 13.50 1.94 -2.43
CA ASP A 83 14.49 1.98 -3.49
C ASP A 83 14.24 3.21 -4.38
N GLY A 84 15.12 4.19 -4.29
CA GLY A 84 15.01 5.45 -5.01
C GLY A 84 15.10 5.33 -6.54
N ILE A 85 15.60 4.21 -7.08
CA ILE A 85 15.62 3.94 -8.54
C ILE A 85 14.20 3.92 -9.09
N GLY A 86 13.22 3.45 -8.31
CA GLY A 86 11.81 3.36 -8.68
C GLY A 86 11.15 4.71 -9.04
N ARG A 87 11.73 5.84 -8.61
CA ARG A 87 11.22 7.18 -8.96
C ARG A 87 11.11 7.41 -10.47
N ASN A 88 11.89 6.73 -11.27
CA ASN A 88 11.85 6.88 -12.72
C ASN A 88 10.69 6.12 -13.37
N TYR A 89 10.06 5.20 -12.63
CA TYR A 89 9.00 4.34 -13.15
C TYR A 89 7.60 4.78 -12.72
N LEU A 90 7.48 5.49 -11.59
CA LEU A 90 6.20 5.95 -11.06
C LEU A 90 6.41 7.28 -10.33
N ARG A 91 5.84 8.37 -10.87
CA ARG A 91 6.04 9.71 -10.30
C ARG A 91 5.02 10.73 -10.83
N VAL A 92 4.88 11.82 -10.10
CA VAL A 92 4.39 13.10 -10.62
C VAL A 92 5.58 14.03 -10.75
N GLU A 93 5.82 14.60 -11.94
CA GLU A 93 7.04 15.38 -12.19
C GLU A 93 6.99 16.78 -11.57
N ALA A 94 5.84 17.46 -11.65
CA ALA A 94 5.67 18.82 -11.17
C ALA A 94 4.80 18.88 -9.90
N GLY A 95 4.96 19.96 -9.13
CA GLY A 95 4.25 20.19 -7.88
C GLY A 95 5.11 20.03 -6.63
N GLY A 96 6.36 19.58 -6.78
CA GLY A 96 7.34 19.48 -5.71
C GLY A 96 8.45 20.54 -5.82
N SER A 97 9.44 20.46 -4.91
CA SER A 97 10.54 21.42 -4.83
C SER A 97 11.47 21.42 -6.06
N ILE A 98 11.62 20.29 -6.74
CA ILE A 98 12.48 20.20 -7.95
C ILE A 98 11.83 20.90 -9.14
N MET A 99 10.53 20.78 -9.29
CA MET A 99 9.73 21.39 -10.35
C MET A 99 8.44 21.95 -9.73
N PRO A 100 8.43 23.17 -9.20
CA PRO A 100 7.22 23.80 -8.70
C PRO A 100 6.15 23.91 -9.79
N SER A 101 4.90 23.95 -9.37
CA SER A 101 3.77 24.15 -10.29
C SER A 101 3.88 25.49 -11.03
N SER A 102 3.66 25.47 -12.35
CA SER A 102 3.66 26.63 -13.21
C SER A 102 2.66 26.44 -14.36
N LEU A 103 2.30 27.52 -15.05
CA LEU A 103 1.45 27.43 -16.23
C LEU A 103 2.06 26.52 -17.29
N GLU A 104 3.36 26.53 -17.44
CA GLU A 104 4.09 25.68 -18.38
C GLU A 104 4.02 24.20 -17.95
N SER A 105 4.26 23.88 -16.67
CA SER A 105 4.17 22.52 -16.18
C SER A 105 2.77 21.93 -16.32
N VAL A 106 1.73 22.75 -16.10
CA VAL A 106 0.35 22.35 -16.33
C VAL A 106 0.04 22.15 -17.81
N LYS A 107 0.46 23.07 -18.68
CA LYS A 107 0.30 22.95 -20.14
C LYS A 107 0.98 21.69 -20.69
N ASN A 108 2.14 21.33 -20.14
CA ASN A 108 2.90 20.14 -20.51
C ASN A 108 2.46 18.88 -19.75
N LYS A 109 1.33 18.92 -19.02
CA LYS A 109 0.74 17.79 -18.27
C LYS A 109 1.67 17.17 -17.23
N LYS A 110 2.66 17.90 -16.72
CA LYS A 110 3.65 17.41 -15.76
C LYS A 110 3.10 17.20 -14.35
N HIS A 111 1.89 17.68 -14.08
CA HIS A 111 1.15 17.51 -12.82
C HIS A 111 0.37 16.20 -12.75
N PHE A 112 0.34 15.43 -13.84
CA PHE A 112 -0.27 14.11 -13.86
C PHE A 112 0.71 13.00 -13.53
N LEU A 113 0.16 11.90 -13.06
CA LEU A 113 0.90 10.69 -12.73
C LEU A 113 1.47 10.05 -13.99
N PHE A 114 2.76 9.78 -13.98
CA PHE A 114 3.46 8.99 -14.99
C PHE A 114 3.73 7.59 -14.46
N GLN A 115 3.50 6.55 -15.27
CA GLN A 115 3.82 5.17 -14.95
C GLN A 115 4.47 4.43 -16.12
N ASP A 116 5.65 3.86 -15.88
CA ASP A 116 6.24 2.81 -16.73
C ASP A 116 5.72 1.45 -16.25
N GLY A 117 4.58 1.02 -16.76
CA GLY A 117 3.86 -0.16 -16.30
C GLY A 117 4.68 -1.46 -16.36
N LYS A 118 5.60 -1.59 -17.36
CA LYS A 118 6.44 -2.79 -17.50
C LYS A 118 7.47 -2.90 -16.37
N ASN A 119 8.15 -1.81 -16.06
CA ASN A 119 9.15 -1.80 -15.00
C ASN A 119 8.49 -1.84 -13.61
N VAL A 120 7.37 -1.12 -13.42
CA VAL A 120 6.57 -1.21 -12.20
C VAL A 120 6.11 -2.64 -11.94
N PHE A 121 5.60 -3.34 -12.96
CA PHE A 121 5.17 -4.74 -12.83
C PHE A 121 6.31 -5.65 -12.35
N LYS A 122 7.46 -5.62 -13.04
CA LYS A 122 8.63 -6.45 -12.67
C LYS A 122 9.08 -6.19 -11.25
N TYR A 123 9.14 -4.91 -10.90
CA TYR A 123 9.61 -4.46 -9.59
C TYR A 123 8.65 -4.89 -8.48
N ALA A 124 7.35 -4.68 -8.68
CA ALA A 124 6.31 -5.03 -7.72
C ALA A 124 6.29 -6.53 -7.43
N VAL A 125 6.18 -7.38 -8.47
CA VAL A 125 6.12 -8.84 -8.30
C VAL A 125 7.35 -9.38 -7.56
N SER A 126 8.54 -8.91 -7.93
CA SER A 126 9.78 -9.39 -7.30
C SER A 126 9.91 -8.96 -5.85
N ASN A 127 9.61 -7.71 -5.56
CA ASN A 127 9.86 -7.14 -4.23
C ASN A 127 8.74 -7.47 -3.24
N MET A 128 7.48 -7.52 -3.67
CA MET A 128 6.37 -7.93 -2.81
C MET A 128 6.56 -9.38 -2.34
N ALA A 129 6.82 -10.30 -3.28
CA ALA A 129 7.08 -11.69 -2.93
C ALA A 129 8.32 -11.86 -2.04
N ASN A 130 9.40 -11.11 -2.32
CA ASN A 130 10.60 -11.16 -1.48
C ASN A 130 10.35 -10.60 -0.08
N ALA A 131 9.63 -9.50 0.05
CA ALA A 131 9.30 -8.94 1.36
C ALA A 131 8.48 -9.93 2.21
N SER A 132 7.47 -10.55 1.62
CA SER A 132 6.65 -11.58 2.26
C SER A 132 7.48 -12.79 2.66
N TYR A 133 8.36 -13.27 1.78
CA TYR A 133 9.27 -14.37 2.09
C TYR A 133 10.19 -14.05 3.26
N GLN A 134 10.73 -12.83 3.35
CA GLN A 134 11.58 -12.42 4.45
C GLN A 134 10.83 -12.42 5.79
N ILE A 135 9.60 -11.95 5.82
CA ILE A 135 8.75 -12.00 7.01
C ILE A 135 8.48 -13.45 7.43
N MET A 136 8.05 -14.30 6.49
CA MET A 136 7.80 -15.71 6.77
C MET A 136 9.05 -16.39 7.32
N LYS A 137 10.20 -16.21 6.68
CA LYS A 137 11.47 -16.79 7.11
C LYS A 137 11.89 -16.33 8.51
N ARG A 138 11.78 -15.05 8.82
CA ARG A 138 12.14 -14.49 10.13
C ARG A 138 11.29 -15.07 11.25
N ASN A 139 10.03 -15.37 10.95
CA ASN A 139 9.07 -15.90 11.92
C ASN A 139 8.91 -17.43 11.85
N ASN A 140 9.77 -18.12 11.11
CA ASN A 140 9.75 -19.57 10.91
C ASN A 140 8.39 -20.08 10.37
N LEU A 141 7.73 -19.30 9.53
CA LEU A 141 6.45 -19.64 8.92
C LEU A 141 6.64 -20.33 7.57
N THR A 142 5.79 -21.30 7.31
CA THR A 142 5.62 -21.96 6.02
C THR A 142 4.37 -21.41 5.29
N ASN A 143 4.16 -21.81 4.03
CA ASN A 143 2.96 -21.41 3.27
C ASN A 143 1.65 -21.94 3.91
N ASP A 144 1.73 -23.03 4.66
CA ASP A 144 0.56 -23.62 5.33
C ASP A 144 0.14 -22.78 6.55
N ASP A 145 1.09 -22.14 7.21
CA ASP A 145 0.84 -21.26 8.37
C ASP A 145 0.19 -19.93 7.96
N VAL A 146 0.27 -19.56 6.67
CA VAL A 146 -0.36 -18.33 6.14
C VAL A 146 -1.84 -18.61 5.84
N ASN A 147 -2.74 -18.01 6.61
CA ASN A 147 -4.18 -18.12 6.38
C ASN A 147 -4.62 -17.27 5.19
N TYR A 148 -4.16 -16.04 5.10
CA TYR A 148 -4.51 -15.12 4.02
C TYR A 148 -3.34 -14.25 3.59
N LEU A 149 -3.20 -14.07 2.29
CA LEU A 149 -2.40 -13.02 1.66
C LEU A 149 -3.32 -11.85 1.31
N VAL A 150 -2.99 -10.69 1.82
CA VAL A 150 -3.71 -9.43 1.55
C VAL A 150 -2.81 -8.48 0.79
N PRO A 151 -2.74 -8.59 -0.53
CA PRO A 151 -1.83 -7.79 -1.33
C PRO A 151 -2.40 -6.39 -1.59
N HIS A 152 -1.52 -5.46 -1.93
CA HIS A 152 -1.93 -4.20 -2.54
C HIS A 152 -2.75 -4.44 -3.81
N GLN A 153 -3.95 -3.84 -3.90
CA GLN A 153 -4.92 -4.08 -4.97
C GLN A 153 -4.63 -3.23 -6.23
N ALA A 154 -3.39 -3.26 -6.72
CA ALA A 154 -2.97 -2.45 -7.87
C ALA A 154 -3.34 -3.07 -9.22
N ASN A 155 -3.17 -4.37 -9.37
CA ASN A 155 -3.34 -5.08 -10.63
C ASN A 155 -3.46 -6.58 -10.37
N LYS A 156 -4.52 -7.23 -10.87
CA LYS A 156 -4.74 -8.68 -10.69
C LYS A 156 -3.51 -9.51 -11.09
N ARG A 157 -2.87 -9.18 -12.22
CA ARG A 157 -1.68 -9.90 -12.69
C ARG A 157 -0.48 -9.80 -11.75
N ILE A 158 -0.33 -8.66 -11.04
CA ILE A 158 0.71 -8.50 -10.00
C ILE A 158 0.37 -9.35 -8.79
N ILE A 159 -0.90 -9.35 -8.38
CA ILE A 159 -1.40 -10.13 -7.25
C ILE A 159 -1.16 -11.62 -7.50
N ASP A 160 -1.64 -12.13 -8.64
CA ASP A 160 -1.50 -13.53 -9.03
C ASP A 160 -0.02 -13.94 -9.07
N ALA A 161 0.80 -13.18 -9.79
CA ALA A 161 2.23 -13.48 -9.90
C ALA A 161 3.00 -13.40 -8.56
N THR A 162 2.54 -12.57 -7.63
CA THR A 162 3.09 -12.51 -6.28
C THR A 162 2.70 -13.74 -5.47
N ALA A 163 1.43 -14.12 -5.50
CA ALA A 163 0.91 -15.31 -4.81
C ALA A 163 1.58 -16.59 -5.31
N ASP A 164 1.69 -16.75 -6.63
CA ASP A 164 2.38 -17.90 -7.27
C ASP A 164 3.84 -17.98 -6.80
N ARG A 165 4.54 -16.85 -6.79
CA ARG A 165 5.95 -16.80 -6.36
C ARG A 165 6.14 -17.11 -4.88
N MET A 166 5.14 -16.85 -4.07
CA MET A 166 5.10 -17.19 -2.65
C MET A 166 4.61 -18.63 -2.40
N GLY A 167 4.05 -19.30 -3.42
CA GLY A 167 3.43 -20.61 -3.28
C GLY A 167 2.11 -20.57 -2.49
N ILE A 168 1.41 -19.43 -2.48
CA ILE A 168 0.13 -19.24 -1.79
C ILE A 168 -1.01 -19.62 -2.74
N LYS A 169 -1.92 -20.47 -2.28
CA LYS A 169 -3.10 -20.88 -3.06
C LYS A 169 -4.03 -19.70 -3.31
N GLU A 170 -4.66 -19.62 -4.48
CA GLU A 170 -5.60 -18.56 -4.85
C GLU A 170 -6.72 -18.37 -3.81
N SER A 171 -7.22 -19.47 -3.22
CA SER A 171 -8.26 -19.42 -2.17
C SER A 171 -7.84 -18.69 -0.89
N LYS A 172 -6.55 -18.46 -0.69
CA LYS A 172 -6.00 -17.71 0.43
C LYS A 172 -5.65 -16.25 0.05
N VAL A 173 -5.86 -15.83 -1.20
CA VAL A 173 -5.59 -14.47 -1.66
C VAL A 173 -6.85 -13.64 -1.58
N LEU A 174 -6.84 -12.61 -0.73
CA LEU A 174 -7.96 -11.68 -0.67
C LEU A 174 -7.86 -10.67 -1.81
N MET A 175 -8.92 -10.62 -2.61
CA MET A 175 -9.00 -9.78 -3.80
C MET A 175 -10.36 -9.08 -3.87
N ASN A 176 -10.35 -7.78 -4.16
CA ASN A 176 -11.55 -6.99 -4.36
C ASN A 176 -11.39 -5.97 -5.51
N ILE A 177 -10.34 -6.12 -6.31
CA ILE A 177 -10.02 -5.20 -7.41
C ILE A 177 -11.09 -5.16 -8.49
N ASP A 178 -11.91 -6.19 -8.58
CA ASP A 178 -13.04 -6.30 -9.49
C ASP A 178 -14.30 -5.53 -9.02
N THR A 179 -14.39 -5.24 -7.72
CA THR A 179 -15.52 -4.54 -7.11
C THR A 179 -15.18 -3.13 -6.68
N VAL A 180 -13.92 -2.86 -6.38
CA VAL A 180 -13.41 -1.56 -5.94
C VAL A 180 -12.21 -1.21 -6.80
N SER A 181 -12.33 -0.21 -7.67
CA SER A 181 -11.22 0.32 -8.45
C SER A 181 -10.10 0.73 -7.50
N TYR A 182 -8.84 0.53 -7.93
CA TYR A 182 -7.62 0.86 -7.23
C TYR A 182 -7.83 1.66 -5.92
N THR A 183 -7.77 1.00 -4.82
CA THR A 183 -7.87 1.65 -3.52
C THR A 183 -6.73 1.16 -2.64
N HIS A 184 -5.99 2.07 -2.03
CA HIS A 184 -5.07 1.78 -0.91
C HIS A 184 -5.80 1.21 0.32
N LEU A 185 -7.00 0.78 0.13
CA LEU A 185 -8.07 0.75 1.10
C LEU A 185 -8.63 -0.57 1.40
N THR A 186 -8.01 -1.58 1.08
CA THR A 186 -8.47 -2.80 1.66
C THR A 186 -7.93 -2.96 3.04
N LEU A 187 -8.72 -2.52 3.95
CA LEU A 187 -8.81 -3.20 5.22
C LEU A 187 -9.55 -4.52 5.00
N PRO A 188 -8.87 -5.62 4.79
CA PRO A 188 -9.40 -6.82 5.32
C PRO A 188 -9.32 -6.64 6.83
N THR A 189 -10.40 -6.88 7.48
CA THR A 189 -10.40 -7.17 8.90
C THR A 189 -9.43 -8.33 9.07
N LEU A 190 -8.19 -8.06 9.42
CA LEU A 190 -7.20 -9.07 9.79
C LEU A 190 -7.70 -9.66 11.11
N ARG A 191 -8.55 -10.68 11.04
CA ARG A 191 -8.62 -11.68 12.08
C ARG A 191 -7.40 -12.56 11.87
N LEU A 192 -6.32 -12.19 12.49
CA LEU A 192 -5.26 -13.11 12.82
C LEU A 192 -5.80 -13.97 13.97
N VAL A 193 -6.20 -15.16 13.66
CA VAL A 193 -6.47 -16.22 14.63
C VAL A 193 -5.22 -17.06 14.71
#